data_4f38289c6d199849152a9800fb01c75c
#
_entry.id   4f38289c6d199849152a9800fb01c75c
#
_cell.length_a   1.000
_cell.length_b   1.000
_cell.length_c   1.000
_cell.angle_alpha   90.00
_cell.angle_beta   90.00
_cell.angle_gamma   90.00
#
_symmetry.space_group_name_H-M   'P 1'
#
loop_
_entity.id
_entity.type
_entity.pdbx_description
1 polymer ?
#
loop_
_entity_poly.entity_id
_entity_poly.type
_entity_poly.pdbx_seq_one_letter_code
_entity_poly.pdbx_strand_id
1 'polypeptide(L)'
;MSKDLMKLTAVELGKKIKDKEVTVVEATKACLERIKALDETYNCFVTVDEAGALAQAEAVQAKIDSGELTGPLAGVPVAIKDNMCINGMLTSCSSKILSNFIPTYTATAVEKLQEAGAVIIGKTNMDEFAMGSTTETSYYGVTRNPWDTDKVPGGSSGGSAAAVAAEEIPYALGSDTGGSIRQPAAFCGVTGIKPTYGRVSRYGLIAYGSSLDQIGPLAKDVTDCATILEAICKHDDKDSTSYAQAEDDFTSALVDDVKGMKIGIPRDYFAEGIDEDVKTAVLAAAKKLEEKGAIVEEFDLGMVEYAIPAYYIIASAEASSNLERFDGVKYGDRTAEYRDLHNMYKKTRSEGFGAEVKRRIMLGSFVLSSGYYDAYYVKALKTKALIKKAFDDAFAKYDVILGPVAPTTALKMGESLSDPIKMYLGDIYTVSVNLAGLPGISLPCGQDKDGMPVGMQLLGQTFDEKSIIRAAYAFECTKTYKRPDALGTVEAERGLA
;
A
#
# COMPACT_ATOMS: atom_id res chain seq x y z
N MET A 1 -13.59 12.73 -24.99
CA MET A 1 -12.13 12.86 -24.77
C MET A 1 -11.76 12.91 -23.29
N SER A 2 -12.42 13.67 -22.40
CA SER A 2 -12.03 13.70 -20.96
C SER A 2 -12.27 12.38 -20.21
N LYS A 3 -13.31 11.65 -20.57
CA LYS A 3 -13.76 10.44 -19.88
C LYS A 3 -12.80 9.24 -19.92
N ASP A 4 -11.88 9.19 -20.88
CA ASP A 4 -10.97 8.05 -21.06
C ASP A 4 -9.55 8.24 -20.51
N LEU A 5 -9.22 9.46 -20.04
CA LEU A 5 -7.87 9.75 -19.58
C LEU A 5 -7.50 8.94 -18.32
N MET A 6 -8.45 8.69 -17.43
CA MET A 6 -8.20 7.92 -16.20
C MET A 6 -8.16 6.40 -16.44
N LYS A 7 -8.47 5.93 -17.65
CA LYS A 7 -8.25 4.53 -18.07
C LYS A 7 -6.79 4.26 -18.42
N LEU A 8 -6.04 5.31 -18.79
CA LEU A 8 -4.62 5.21 -19.11
C LEU A 8 -3.80 4.84 -17.85
N THR A 9 -2.64 4.23 -18.07
CA THR A 9 -1.62 4.09 -17.03
C THR A 9 -0.99 5.45 -16.73
N ALA A 10 -0.25 5.58 -15.63
CA ALA A 10 0.40 6.85 -15.29
C ALA A 10 1.45 7.25 -16.34
N VAL A 11 2.24 6.28 -16.82
CA VAL A 11 3.25 6.51 -17.85
C VAL A 11 2.62 6.86 -19.20
N GLU A 12 1.51 6.20 -19.59
CA GLU A 12 0.77 6.53 -20.81
C GLU A 12 0.19 7.94 -20.77
N LEU A 13 -0.40 8.34 -19.63
CA LEU A 13 -0.93 9.69 -19.45
C LEU A 13 0.20 10.73 -19.47
N GLY A 14 1.30 10.47 -18.76
CA GLY A 14 2.48 11.34 -18.77
C GLY A 14 3.06 11.53 -20.17
N LYS A 15 3.09 10.45 -20.99
CA LYS A 15 3.49 10.52 -22.38
C LYS A 15 2.57 11.45 -23.20
N LYS A 16 1.24 11.29 -23.05
CA LYS A 16 0.29 12.17 -23.76
C LYS A 16 0.43 13.65 -23.38
N ILE A 17 0.72 13.92 -22.10
CA ILE A 17 0.99 15.29 -21.62
C ILE A 17 2.28 15.82 -22.27
N LYS A 18 3.35 15.04 -22.24
CA LYS A 18 4.63 15.38 -22.85
C LYS A 18 4.52 15.63 -24.36
N ASP A 19 3.73 14.80 -25.06
CA ASP A 19 3.50 14.90 -26.50
C ASP A 19 2.49 16.02 -26.85
N LYS A 20 1.99 16.78 -25.85
CA LYS A 20 1.02 17.87 -25.94
C LYS A 20 -0.35 17.46 -26.53
N GLU A 21 -0.70 16.18 -26.41
CA GLU A 21 -2.03 15.68 -26.77
C GLU A 21 -3.07 16.01 -25.71
N VAL A 22 -2.64 16.18 -24.44
CA VAL A 22 -3.44 16.51 -23.28
C VAL A 22 -2.67 17.53 -22.43
N THR A 23 -3.34 18.53 -21.90
CA THR A 23 -2.75 19.45 -20.92
C THR A 23 -2.84 18.89 -19.51
N VAL A 24 -1.95 19.34 -18.62
CA VAL A 24 -1.99 18.97 -17.19
C VAL A 24 -3.33 19.37 -16.55
N VAL A 25 -3.84 20.53 -16.92
CA VAL A 25 -5.15 21.04 -16.44
C VAL A 25 -6.30 20.14 -16.89
N GLU A 26 -6.30 19.65 -18.14
CA GLU A 26 -7.31 18.72 -18.64
C GLU A 26 -7.23 17.38 -17.93
N ALA A 27 -6.03 16.82 -17.73
CA ALA A 27 -5.84 15.57 -16.98
C ALA A 27 -6.32 15.71 -15.53
N THR A 28 -5.99 16.81 -14.85
CA THR A 28 -6.41 17.09 -13.47
C THR A 28 -7.94 17.25 -13.38
N LYS A 29 -8.57 17.99 -14.31
CA LYS A 29 -10.03 18.13 -14.36
C LYS A 29 -10.72 16.80 -14.59
N ALA A 30 -10.24 15.98 -15.52
CA ALA A 30 -10.80 14.66 -15.78
C ALA A 30 -10.74 13.74 -14.52
N CYS A 31 -9.63 13.82 -13.77
CA CYS A 31 -9.50 13.11 -12.50
C CYS A 31 -10.53 13.61 -11.47
N LEU A 32 -10.63 14.91 -11.24
CA LEU A 32 -11.56 15.50 -10.28
C LEU A 32 -13.03 15.22 -10.62
N GLU A 33 -13.40 15.30 -11.90
CA GLU A 33 -14.74 14.94 -12.39
C GLU A 33 -15.07 13.46 -12.10
N ARG A 34 -14.09 12.59 -12.30
CA ARG A 34 -14.27 11.18 -12.07
C ARG A 34 -14.41 10.85 -10.58
N ILE A 35 -13.59 11.42 -9.72
CA ILE A 35 -13.72 11.31 -8.26
C ILE A 35 -15.11 11.80 -7.83
N LYS A 36 -15.53 12.98 -8.28
CA LYS A 36 -16.83 13.54 -7.95
C LYS A 36 -18.01 12.62 -8.34
N ALA A 37 -17.86 11.88 -9.43
CA ALA A 37 -18.90 10.99 -9.90
C ALA A 37 -18.92 9.62 -9.18
N LEU A 38 -17.76 9.08 -8.78
CA LEU A 38 -17.63 7.71 -8.32
C LEU A 38 -17.40 7.58 -6.81
N ASP A 39 -16.72 8.53 -6.16
CA ASP A 39 -16.27 8.39 -4.78
C ASP A 39 -17.42 8.35 -3.75
N GLU A 40 -18.60 8.88 -4.09
CA GLU A 40 -19.82 8.67 -3.28
C GLU A 40 -20.14 7.17 -3.13
N THR A 41 -19.81 6.35 -4.14
CA THR A 41 -20.01 4.90 -4.11
C THR A 41 -18.88 4.18 -3.38
N TYR A 42 -17.62 4.56 -3.66
CA TYR A 42 -16.46 3.81 -3.20
C TYR A 42 -15.83 4.33 -1.91
N ASN A 43 -15.98 5.64 -1.60
CA ASN A 43 -15.39 6.31 -0.43
C ASN A 43 -13.86 6.09 -0.33
N CYS A 44 -13.18 6.33 -1.43
CA CYS A 44 -11.73 6.18 -1.54
C CYS A 44 -10.96 7.36 -0.94
N PHE A 45 -11.58 8.57 -0.87
CA PHE A 45 -10.93 9.80 -0.44
C PHE A 45 -11.46 10.31 0.90
N VAL A 46 -10.55 10.80 1.74
CA VAL A 46 -10.84 11.56 2.97
C VAL A 46 -10.86 13.05 2.67
N THR A 47 -9.96 13.49 1.79
CA THR A 47 -9.81 14.89 1.39
C THR A 47 -9.48 14.97 -0.10
N VAL A 48 -10.21 15.84 -0.81
CA VAL A 48 -9.90 16.22 -2.20
C VAL A 48 -9.63 17.72 -2.21
N ASP A 49 -8.45 18.14 -2.68
CA ASP A 49 -8.05 19.56 -2.78
C ASP A 49 -8.18 20.04 -4.23
N GLU A 50 -9.40 20.26 -4.69
CA GLU A 50 -9.70 20.69 -6.06
C GLU A 50 -8.96 21.98 -6.44
N ALA A 51 -9.00 22.98 -5.57
CA ALA A 51 -8.38 24.28 -5.84
C ALA A 51 -6.85 24.20 -5.89
N GLY A 52 -6.25 23.50 -4.92
CA GLY A 52 -4.80 23.28 -4.87
C GLY A 52 -4.30 22.42 -6.02
N ALA A 53 -5.05 21.38 -6.41
CA ALA A 53 -4.71 20.53 -7.55
C ALA A 53 -4.71 21.31 -8.87
N LEU A 54 -5.71 22.16 -9.11
CA LEU A 54 -5.77 23.00 -10.31
C LEU A 54 -4.64 24.04 -10.35
N ALA A 55 -4.32 24.67 -9.21
CA ALA A 55 -3.19 25.61 -9.13
C ALA A 55 -1.84 24.90 -9.37
N GLN A 56 -1.65 23.68 -8.81
CA GLN A 56 -0.48 22.85 -9.10
C GLN A 56 -0.41 22.48 -10.59
N ALA A 57 -1.55 22.12 -11.19
CA ALA A 57 -1.62 21.73 -12.61
C ALA A 57 -1.17 22.89 -13.53
N GLU A 58 -1.59 24.13 -13.27
CA GLU A 58 -1.15 25.30 -14.02
C GLU A 58 0.35 25.56 -13.86
N ALA A 59 0.87 25.48 -12.64
CA ALA A 59 2.29 25.67 -12.36
C ALA A 59 3.17 24.58 -13.02
N VAL A 60 2.73 23.32 -12.97
CA VAL A 60 3.44 22.19 -13.59
C VAL A 60 3.37 22.29 -15.12
N GLN A 61 2.23 22.71 -15.70
CA GLN A 61 2.12 22.95 -17.14
C GLN A 61 3.16 23.96 -17.62
N ALA A 62 3.31 25.09 -16.90
CA ALA A 62 4.31 26.10 -17.26
C ALA A 62 5.75 25.56 -17.24
N LYS A 63 6.08 24.67 -16.29
CA LYS A 63 7.39 24.01 -16.19
C LYS A 63 7.62 23.00 -17.32
N ILE A 64 6.58 22.28 -17.74
CA ILE A 64 6.65 21.38 -18.90
C ILE A 64 6.86 22.18 -20.18
N ASP A 65 6.13 23.27 -20.35
CA ASP A 65 6.22 24.14 -21.54
C ASP A 65 7.58 24.83 -21.67
N SER A 66 8.23 25.17 -20.54
CA SER A 66 9.59 25.71 -20.50
C SER A 66 10.69 24.65 -20.68
N GLY A 67 10.35 23.36 -20.62
CA GLY A 67 11.32 22.26 -20.68
C GLY A 67 12.01 21.95 -19.35
N GLU A 68 11.59 22.57 -18.23
CA GLU A 68 12.13 22.30 -16.89
C GLU A 68 11.74 20.89 -16.40
N LEU A 69 10.50 20.45 -16.70
CA LEU A 69 9.98 19.12 -16.35
C LEU A 69 9.80 18.27 -17.60
N THR A 70 10.50 17.13 -17.66
CA THR A 70 10.47 16.22 -18.82
C THR A 70 10.27 14.76 -18.43
N GLY A 71 10.16 14.46 -17.11
CA GLY A 71 10.02 13.11 -16.57
C GLY A 71 8.66 12.46 -16.90
N PRO A 72 8.55 11.15 -16.78
CA PRO A 72 7.34 10.38 -17.14
C PRO A 72 6.14 10.67 -16.23
N LEU A 73 6.35 11.19 -15.02
CA LEU A 73 5.29 11.53 -14.06
C LEU A 73 4.90 13.01 -14.08
N ALA A 74 5.53 13.83 -14.93
CA ALA A 74 5.27 15.26 -15.01
C ALA A 74 3.82 15.51 -15.48
N GLY A 75 3.03 16.19 -14.65
CA GLY A 75 1.63 16.50 -14.88
C GLY A 75 0.64 15.38 -14.58
N VAL A 76 1.09 14.22 -14.12
CA VAL A 76 0.21 13.09 -13.82
C VAL A 76 -0.42 13.23 -12.43
N PRO A 77 -1.77 13.15 -12.30
CA PRO A 77 -2.45 13.19 -11.01
C PRO A 77 -2.09 12.01 -10.10
N VAL A 78 -1.96 12.27 -8.78
CA VAL A 78 -1.65 11.26 -7.77
C VAL A 78 -2.46 11.47 -6.49
N ALA A 79 -2.85 10.36 -5.84
CA ALA A 79 -3.45 10.36 -4.52
C ALA A 79 -2.47 9.84 -3.46
N ILE A 80 -2.55 10.37 -2.24
CA ILE A 80 -1.62 10.08 -1.16
C ILE A 80 -2.39 9.48 0.03
N LYS A 81 -1.97 8.32 0.52
CA LYS A 81 -2.59 7.71 1.71
C LYS A 81 -2.56 8.68 2.89
N ASP A 82 -3.64 8.70 3.67
CA ASP A 82 -3.87 9.72 4.70
C ASP A 82 -2.94 9.66 5.94
N ASN A 83 -1.95 8.80 5.94
CA ASN A 83 -0.89 8.79 6.95
C ASN A 83 0.43 9.45 6.52
N MET A 84 0.50 10.02 5.31
CA MET A 84 1.65 10.80 4.86
C MET A 84 1.34 12.28 4.97
N CYS A 85 2.17 13.02 5.69
CA CYS A 85 2.02 14.46 5.88
C CYS A 85 2.22 15.24 4.58
N ILE A 86 1.34 16.22 4.36
CA ILE A 86 1.47 17.22 3.29
C ILE A 86 1.25 18.57 3.92
N ASN A 87 2.19 19.50 3.74
CA ASN A 87 2.12 20.84 4.30
C ASN A 87 0.81 21.53 3.86
N GLY A 88 0.04 22.02 4.83
CA GLY A 88 -1.22 22.72 4.61
C GLY A 88 -2.43 21.84 4.28
N MET A 89 -2.30 20.51 4.17
CA MET A 89 -3.38 19.58 3.85
C MET A 89 -3.71 18.68 5.05
N LEU A 90 -5.00 18.50 5.36
CA LEU A 90 -5.46 17.61 6.42
C LEU A 90 -4.77 16.23 6.32
N THR A 91 -4.24 15.74 7.44
CA THR A 91 -3.63 14.41 7.54
C THR A 91 -4.09 13.77 8.84
N SER A 92 -5.10 12.91 8.73
CA SER A 92 -5.82 12.39 9.90
C SER A 92 -5.50 10.94 10.26
N CYS A 93 -4.80 10.20 9.39
CA CYS A 93 -4.68 8.73 9.49
C CYS A 93 -6.04 8.02 9.58
N SER A 94 -7.07 8.60 8.96
CA SER A 94 -8.46 8.15 9.06
C SER A 94 -8.95 7.99 10.50
N SER A 95 -8.46 8.84 11.43
CA SER A 95 -8.76 8.81 12.87
C SER A 95 -9.37 10.11 13.35
N LYS A 96 -10.33 10.02 14.26
CA LYS A 96 -10.93 11.18 14.92
C LYS A 96 -9.88 12.01 15.67
N ILE A 97 -8.89 11.38 16.31
CA ILE A 97 -7.90 12.10 17.12
C ILE A 97 -7.03 13.07 16.31
N LEU A 98 -6.89 12.85 14.99
CA LEU A 98 -6.19 13.74 14.06
C LEU A 98 -7.12 14.42 13.05
N SER A 99 -8.44 14.41 13.24
CA SER A 99 -9.42 14.93 12.30
C SER A 99 -9.31 16.45 12.03
N ASN A 100 -8.50 17.16 12.80
CA ASN A 100 -8.21 18.59 12.64
C ASN A 100 -6.70 18.87 12.47
N PHE A 101 -5.87 17.86 12.23
CA PHE A 101 -4.42 18.04 12.13
C PHE A 101 -3.99 18.43 10.73
N ILE A 102 -3.42 19.62 10.59
CA ILE A 102 -2.82 20.14 9.36
C ILE A 102 -1.30 20.23 9.58
N PRO A 103 -0.49 19.40 8.91
CA PRO A 103 0.96 19.41 9.02
C PRO A 103 1.55 20.71 8.47
N THR A 104 2.72 21.10 9.04
CA THR A 104 3.53 22.23 8.58
C THR A 104 4.75 21.77 7.77
N TYR A 105 4.79 20.52 7.38
CA TYR A 105 5.86 19.87 6.59
C TYR A 105 5.27 18.77 5.70
N THR A 106 6.01 18.39 4.67
CA THR A 106 5.62 17.35 3.72
C THR A 106 6.50 16.12 3.90
N ALA A 107 5.95 14.94 3.69
CA ALA A 107 6.70 13.68 3.67
C ALA A 107 7.66 13.66 2.48
N THR A 108 8.90 13.20 2.70
CA THR A 108 9.94 13.19 1.65
C THR A 108 9.50 12.45 0.40
N ALA A 109 8.82 11.31 0.51
CA ALA A 109 8.30 10.59 -0.65
C ALA A 109 7.31 11.45 -1.49
N VAL A 110 6.51 12.29 -0.83
CA VAL A 110 5.57 13.21 -1.51
C VAL A 110 6.33 14.39 -2.10
N GLU A 111 7.33 14.96 -1.39
CA GLU A 111 8.22 16.00 -1.94
C GLU A 111 8.87 15.54 -3.25
N LYS A 112 9.35 14.28 -3.29
CA LYS A 112 9.97 13.70 -4.49
C LYS A 112 8.98 13.55 -5.66
N LEU A 113 7.74 13.21 -5.42
CA LEU A 113 6.70 13.21 -6.46
C LEU A 113 6.40 14.62 -6.97
N GLN A 114 6.34 15.62 -6.06
CA GLN A 114 6.16 17.02 -6.46
C GLN A 114 7.35 17.53 -7.29
N GLU A 115 8.58 17.16 -6.91
CA GLU A 115 9.79 17.47 -7.70
C GLU A 115 9.74 16.81 -9.10
N ALA A 116 9.16 15.59 -9.20
CA ALA A 116 8.94 14.93 -10.48
C ALA A 116 7.79 15.54 -11.30
N GLY A 117 7.07 16.53 -10.74
CA GLY A 117 5.98 17.22 -11.39
C GLY A 117 4.62 16.54 -11.28
N ALA A 118 4.44 15.59 -10.37
CA ALA A 118 3.13 14.99 -10.10
C ALA A 118 2.17 16.02 -9.48
N VAL A 119 0.87 15.92 -9.80
CA VAL A 119 -0.19 16.78 -9.27
C VAL A 119 -0.92 16.07 -8.13
N ILE A 120 -0.80 16.57 -6.91
CA ILE A 120 -1.45 15.98 -5.74
C ILE A 120 -2.94 16.32 -5.75
N ILE A 121 -3.80 15.30 -5.80
CA ILE A 121 -5.26 15.47 -5.83
C ILE A 121 -5.86 15.50 -4.41
N GLY A 122 -5.35 14.65 -3.52
CA GLY A 122 -5.93 14.53 -2.18
C GLY A 122 -5.38 13.36 -1.39
N LYS A 123 -6.09 13.04 -0.30
CA LYS A 123 -5.73 12.02 0.69
C LYS A 123 -6.71 10.86 0.62
N THR A 124 -6.17 9.64 0.50
CA THR A 124 -6.99 8.42 0.40
C THR A 124 -7.31 7.83 1.77
N ASN A 125 -8.51 7.25 1.86
CA ASN A 125 -9.01 6.56 3.03
C ASN A 125 -8.15 5.32 3.37
N MET A 126 -8.16 4.94 4.65
CA MET A 126 -7.33 3.85 5.16
C MET A 126 -7.91 3.27 6.45
N ASP A 127 -7.45 2.11 6.87
CA ASP A 127 -7.67 1.68 8.25
C ASP A 127 -7.02 2.66 9.23
N GLU A 128 -7.70 2.94 10.33
CA GLU A 128 -7.25 3.91 11.34
C GLU A 128 -5.80 3.64 11.79
N PHE A 129 -4.91 4.63 11.63
CA PHE A 129 -3.46 4.54 11.91
C PHE A 129 -2.76 3.34 11.24
N ALA A 130 -3.23 2.92 10.08
CA ALA A 130 -2.74 1.74 9.35
C ALA A 130 -2.91 0.41 10.12
N MET A 131 -3.82 0.36 11.08
CA MET A 131 -4.11 -0.80 11.93
C MET A 131 -5.38 -1.53 11.48
N GLY A 132 -5.25 -2.35 10.45
CA GLY A 132 -6.32 -3.15 9.87
C GLY A 132 -5.90 -3.70 8.51
N SER A 133 -6.76 -4.52 7.94
CA SER A 133 -6.54 -5.18 6.64
C SER A 133 -7.79 -5.12 5.75
N THR A 134 -8.75 -4.20 6.04
CA THR A 134 -10.04 -4.15 5.33
C THR A 134 -10.52 -2.75 4.97
N THR A 135 -9.93 -1.70 5.56
CA THR A 135 -10.36 -0.29 5.44
C THR A 135 -11.79 -0.06 5.93
N GLU A 136 -12.21 -0.88 6.92
CA GLU A 136 -13.50 -0.73 7.61
C GLU A 136 -13.40 0.05 8.92
N THR A 137 -12.17 0.27 9.43
CA THR A 137 -11.94 0.92 10.74
C THR A 137 -11.78 2.44 10.64
N SER A 138 -11.92 3.01 9.46
CA SER A 138 -11.82 4.45 9.23
C SER A 138 -12.92 5.25 9.96
N TYR A 139 -12.53 6.37 10.56
CA TYR A 139 -13.46 7.36 11.11
C TYR A 139 -14.37 7.99 10.05
N TYR A 140 -13.92 8.04 8.79
CA TYR A 140 -14.64 8.63 7.65
C TYR A 140 -15.54 7.64 6.91
N GLY A 141 -15.73 6.45 7.46
CA GLY A 141 -16.54 5.39 6.86
C GLY A 141 -15.75 4.39 6.05
N VAL A 142 -16.42 3.34 5.62
CA VAL A 142 -15.82 2.20 4.92
C VAL A 142 -15.52 2.52 3.47
N THR A 143 -14.40 2.01 2.95
CA THR A 143 -14.13 1.99 1.51
C THR A 143 -14.66 0.71 0.90
N ARG A 144 -15.22 0.77 -0.30
CA ARG A 144 -15.80 -0.38 -1.01
C ARG A 144 -14.90 -0.86 -2.14
N ASN A 145 -14.93 -2.16 -2.40
CA ASN A 145 -14.16 -2.75 -3.49
C ASN A 145 -14.84 -2.47 -4.84
N PRO A 146 -14.12 -1.95 -5.86
CA PRO A 146 -14.68 -1.67 -7.18
C PRO A 146 -15.12 -2.93 -7.97
N TRP A 147 -14.65 -4.12 -7.59
CA TRP A 147 -15.09 -5.38 -8.20
C TRP A 147 -16.43 -5.86 -7.65
N ASP A 148 -16.70 -5.59 -6.39
CA ASP A 148 -17.96 -5.92 -5.71
C ASP A 148 -18.10 -4.99 -4.48
N THR A 149 -19.09 -4.12 -4.50
CA THR A 149 -19.30 -3.11 -3.45
C THR A 149 -19.74 -3.68 -2.09
N ASP A 150 -20.09 -4.96 -2.03
CA ASP A 150 -20.37 -5.67 -0.78
C ASP A 150 -19.10 -6.28 -0.15
N LYS A 151 -17.96 -6.15 -0.81
CA LYS A 151 -16.66 -6.65 -0.37
C LYS A 151 -15.70 -5.55 0.03
N VAL A 152 -14.73 -5.91 0.88
CA VAL A 152 -13.69 -4.99 1.33
C VAL A 152 -12.61 -4.79 0.25
N PRO A 153 -11.99 -3.61 0.15
CA PRO A 153 -10.89 -3.37 -0.78
C PRO A 153 -9.55 -3.92 -0.29
N GLY A 154 -9.55 -4.51 0.93
CA GLY A 154 -8.33 -4.75 1.67
C GLY A 154 -7.86 -3.53 2.44
N GLY A 155 -6.69 -3.65 3.07
CA GLY A 155 -6.13 -2.57 3.90
C GLY A 155 -4.69 -2.87 4.36
N SER A 156 -4.10 -1.85 4.98
CA SER A 156 -4.72 -0.58 5.36
C SER A 156 -4.75 0.49 4.25
N SER A 157 -4.15 0.25 3.07
CA SER A 157 -4.18 1.20 1.94
C SER A 157 -5.38 0.95 0.99
N GLY A 158 -6.56 0.60 1.53
CA GLY A 158 -7.72 0.22 0.72
C GLY A 158 -8.25 1.36 -0.14
N GLY A 159 -8.30 2.59 0.37
CA GLY A 159 -8.67 3.76 -0.42
C GLY A 159 -7.73 4.00 -1.59
N SER A 160 -6.40 3.83 -1.39
CA SER A 160 -5.42 3.96 -2.47
C SER A 160 -5.59 2.90 -3.56
N ALA A 161 -5.79 1.63 -3.17
CA ALA A 161 -6.00 0.53 -4.12
C ALA A 161 -7.34 0.65 -4.86
N ALA A 162 -8.42 0.95 -4.13
CA ALA A 162 -9.75 1.11 -4.70
C ALA A 162 -9.83 2.29 -5.67
N ALA A 163 -9.21 3.44 -5.34
CA ALA A 163 -9.18 4.61 -6.22
C ALA A 163 -8.50 4.31 -7.57
N VAL A 164 -7.39 3.52 -7.55
CA VAL A 164 -6.73 3.08 -8.78
C VAL A 164 -7.60 2.10 -9.55
N ALA A 165 -8.19 1.10 -8.87
CA ALA A 165 -9.05 0.10 -9.51
C ALA A 165 -10.36 0.70 -10.07
N ALA A 166 -10.93 1.72 -9.41
CA ALA A 166 -12.09 2.48 -9.88
C ALA A 166 -11.73 3.48 -10.99
N GLU A 167 -10.46 3.59 -11.34
CA GLU A 167 -9.98 4.57 -12.30
C GLU A 167 -10.31 6.02 -11.89
N GLU A 168 -10.39 6.29 -10.60
CA GLU A 168 -10.51 7.65 -10.06
C GLU A 168 -9.19 8.40 -10.17
N ILE A 169 -8.07 7.66 -10.10
CA ILE A 169 -6.71 8.18 -10.15
C ILE A 169 -5.80 7.21 -10.92
N PRO A 170 -4.80 7.67 -11.68
CA PRO A 170 -3.85 6.80 -12.37
C PRO A 170 -3.00 5.96 -11.41
N TYR A 171 -2.55 6.54 -10.29
CA TYR A 171 -1.75 5.88 -9.27
C TYR A 171 -1.88 6.55 -7.90
N ALA A 172 -1.49 5.84 -6.85
CA ALA A 172 -1.50 6.33 -5.49
C ALA A 172 -0.26 5.85 -4.70
N LEU A 173 0.10 6.57 -3.63
CA LEU A 173 1.00 6.05 -2.62
C LEU A 173 0.22 5.35 -1.51
N GLY A 174 0.76 4.23 -1.06
CA GLY A 174 0.34 3.48 0.12
C GLY A 174 1.45 3.35 1.14
N SER A 175 1.14 2.69 2.27
CA SER A 175 2.14 2.25 3.25
C SER A 175 1.90 0.79 3.62
N ASP A 176 2.97 0.06 3.91
CA ASP A 176 2.95 -1.37 4.19
C ASP A 176 3.77 -1.66 5.45
N THR A 177 3.11 -2.07 6.51
CA THR A 177 3.70 -2.46 7.79
C THR A 177 3.67 -3.98 7.96
N GLY A 178 2.65 -4.64 7.38
CA GLY A 178 2.44 -6.08 7.44
C GLY A 178 1.73 -6.66 6.22
N GLY A 179 1.70 -5.92 5.09
CA GLY A 179 0.98 -6.29 3.88
C GLY A 179 0.11 -5.18 3.30
N SER A 180 0.09 -4.02 3.93
CA SER A 180 -0.93 -2.97 3.67
C SER A 180 -0.79 -2.21 2.35
N ILE A 181 0.14 -2.55 1.47
CA ILE A 181 0.17 -2.22 0.03
C ILE A 181 -0.22 -3.47 -0.76
N ARG A 182 0.43 -4.59 -0.46
CA ARG A 182 0.33 -5.82 -1.26
C ARG A 182 -1.04 -6.47 -1.19
N GLN A 183 -1.63 -6.54 0.00
CA GLN A 183 -2.94 -7.17 0.20
C GLN A 183 -4.07 -6.37 -0.45
N PRO A 184 -4.22 -5.03 -0.25
CA PRO A 184 -5.25 -4.29 -0.97
C PRO A 184 -5.00 -4.24 -2.50
N ALA A 185 -3.74 -4.26 -2.96
CA ALA A 185 -3.44 -4.43 -4.38
C ALA A 185 -4.01 -5.75 -4.93
N ALA A 186 -3.82 -6.86 -4.21
CA ALA A 186 -4.37 -8.17 -4.57
C ALA A 186 -5.91 -8.15 -4.62
N PHE A 187 -6.56 -7.58 -3.60
CA PHE A 187 -8.02 -7.57 -3.48
C PHE A 187 -8.71 -6.64 -4.47
N CYS A 188 -8.05 -5.57 -4.89
CA CYS A 188 -8.56 -4.64 -5.89
C CYS A 188 -8.06 -4.93 -7.32
N GLY A 189 -7.23 -5.95 -7.52
CA GLY A 189 -6.75 -6.34 -8.84
C GLY A 189 -5.80 -5.33 -9.49
N VAL A 190 -5.02 -4.61 -8.69
CA VAL A 190 -4.00 -3.66 -9.13
C VAL A 190 -2.59 -4.13 -8.73
N THR A 191 -1.56 -3.45 -9.18
CA THR A 191 -0.17 -3.74 -8.82
C THR A 191 0.27 -2.84 -7.67
N GLY A 192 1.02 -3.43 -6.70
CA GLY A 192 1.57 -2.67 -5.58
C GLY A 192 2.95 -3.16 -5.17
N ILE A 193 3.89 -2.25 -4.94
CA ILE A 193 5.26 -2.57 -4.51
C ILE A 193 5.49 -2.07 -3.09
N LYS A 194 5.88 -2.98 -2.20
CA LYS A 194 6.53 -2.66 -0.94
C LYS A 194 8.05 -2.79 -1.15
N PRO A 195 8.82 -1.69 -1.16
CA PRO A 195 10.27 -1.79 -1.29
C PRO A 195 10.94 -2.36 -0.03
N THR A 196 12.21 -2.60 -0.10
CA THR A 196 13.05 -2.95 1.04
C THR A 196 12.92 -1.88 2.15
N TYR A 197 12.93 -2.31 3.41
CA TYR A 197 12.93 -1.40 4.55
C TYR A 197 14.11 -0.41 4.47
N GLY A 198 13.80 0.89 4.57
CA GLY A 198 14.79 1.96 4.44
C GLY A 198 15.08 2.41 3.00
N ARG A 199 14.48 1.78 1.98
CA ARG A 199 14.68 2.18 0.57
C ARG A 199 14.01 3.52 0.25
N VAL A 200 12.81 3.75 0.77
CA VAL A 200 12.07 5.02 0.69
C VAL A 200 12.08 5.66 2.07
N SER A 201 12.39 6.95 2.13
CA SER A 201 12.36 7.70 3.39
C SER A 201 10.98 7.62 4.05
N ARG A 202 10.97 7.44 5.37
CA ARG A 202 9.79 7.46 6.22
C ARG A 202 9.56 8.82 6.89
N TYR A 203 10.39 9.83 6.60
CA TYR A 203 10.17 11.18 7.10
C TYR A 203 8.81 11.71 6.62
N GLY A 204 7.98 12.13 7.57
CA GLY A 204 6.62 12.59 7.30
C GLY A 204 5.57 11.48 7.18
N LEU A 205 5.94 10.20 7.28
CA LEU A 205 5.01 9.09 7.49
C LEU A 205 4.64 9.02 8.97
N ILE A 206 3.35 9.12 9.30
CA ILE A 206 2.87 8.91 10.66
C ILE A 206 3.04 7.44 11.02
N ALA A 207 3.88 7.17 12.02
CA ALA A 207 4.36 5.83 12.32
C ALA A 207 3.30 4.94 12.98
N TYR A 208 3.14 3.73 12.46
CA TYR A 208 2.52 2.60 13.12
C TYR A 208 3.59 1.70 13.78
N GLY A 209 4.40 1.02 12.98
CA GLY A 209 5.49 0.15 13.41
C GLY A 209 6.82 0.64 12.86
N SER A 210 7.60 1.38 13.68
CA SER A 210 8.80 2.10 13.23
C SER A 210 9.86 1.19 12.61
N SER A 211 9.92 -0.08 13.00
CA SER A 211 10.86 -1.07 12.46
C SER A 211 10.31 -1.88 11.27
N LEU A 212 9.10 -1.53 10.76
CA LEU A 212 8.36 -2.30 9.77
C LEU A 212 7.78 -1.43 8.64
N ASP A 213 7.33 -0.21 8.95
CA ASP A 213 6.64 0.68 8.02
C ASP A 213 7.47 0.99 6.78
N GLN A 214 6.83 0.94 5.60
CA GLN A 214 7.44 1.35 4.35
C GLN A 214 6.40 1.99 3.44
N ILE A 215 6.79 3.05 2.69
CA ILE A 215 5.98 3.68 1.64
C ILE A 215 6.25 2.98 0.31
N GLY A 216 5.22 2.87 -0.52
CA GLY A 216 5.36 2.37 -1.88
C GLY A 216 4.15 2.66 -2.77
N PRO A 217 4.29 2.46 -4.09
CA PRO A 217 3.26 2.74 -5.08
C PRO A 217 2.18 1.67 -5.17
N LEU A 218 0.99 2.13 -5.59
CA LEU A 218 -0.13 1.33 -6.09
C LEU A 218 -0.52 1.90 -7.45
N ALA A 219 -0.53 1.09 -8.49
CA ALA A 219 -0.81 1.51 -9.86
C ALA A 219 -1.43 0.38 -10.67
N LYS A 220 -1.78 0.63 -11.93
CA LYS A 220 -2.44 -0.36 -12.80
C LYS A 220 -1.50 -1.48 -13.23
N ASP A 221 -0.23 -1.19 -13.41
CA ASP A 221 0.75 -2.13 -13.95
C ASP A 221 2.13 -2.03 -13.28
N VAL A 222 3.00 -2.95 -13.65
CA VAL A 222 4.39 -3.03 -13.16
C VAL A 222 5.23 -1.86 -13.65
N THR A 223 4.97 -1.37 -14.86
CA THR A 223 5.71 -0.23 -15.45
C THR A 223 5.49 1.04 -14.66
N ASP A 224 4.25 1.35 -14.34
CA ASP A 224 3.90 2.49 -13.50
C ASP A 224 4.54 2.37 -12.11
N CYS A 225 4.38 1.19 -11.47
CA CYS A 225 4.94 0.96 -10.13
C CYS A 225 6.48 1.11 -10.10
N ALA A 226 7.20 0.60 -11.10
CA ALA A 226 8.65 0.76 -11.21
C ALA A 226 9.05 2.23 -11.39
N THR A 227 8.33 2.95 -12.26
CA THR A 227 8.56 4.38 -12.53
C THR A 227 8.32 5.26 -11.30
N ILE A 228 7.25 4.99 -10.56
CA ILE A 228 6.91 5.74 -9.33
C ILE A 228 7.93 5.43 -8.23
N LEU A 229 8.29 4.15 -8.07
CA LEU A 229 9.29 3.73 -7.09
C LEU A 229 10.63 4.43 -7.32
N GLU A 230 11.08 4.50 -8.58
CA GLU A 230 12.30 5.22 -8.98
C GLU A 230 12.26 6.70 -8.59
N ALA A 231 11.11 7.35 -8.74
CA ALA A 231 10.94 8.74 -8.36
C ALA A 231 11.05 8.99 -6.84
N ILE A 232 10.56 8.06 -6.00
CA ILE A 232 10.50 8.22 -4.54
C ILE A 232 11.66 7.59 -3.77
N CYS A 233 12.44 6.70 -4.41
CA CYS A 233 13.59 5.99 -3.81
C CYS A 233 14.84 6.86 -3.81
N LYS A 234 14.96 7.75 -2.82
CA LYS A 234 16.16 8.58 -2.65
C LYS A 234 16.57 8.61 -1.18
N HIS A 235 17.89 8.71 -0.96
CA HIS A 235 18.41 8.90 0.39
C HIS A 235 17.90 10.21 1.00
N ASP A 236 17.62 10.16 2.29
CA ASP A 236 17.12 11.30 3.06
C ASP A 236 17.77 11.36 4.44
N ASP A 237 18.55 12.40 4.70
CA ASP A 237 19.21 12.64 5.99
C ASP A 237 18.20 12.89 7.14
N LYS A 238 16.93 13.20 6.83
CA LYS A 238 15.86 13.37 7.83
C LYS A 238 15.36 12.04 8.39
N ASP A 239 15.65 10.91 7.74
CA ASP A 239 15.31 9.57 8.22
C ASP A 239 16.59 8.75 8.46
N SER A 240 16.92 8.52 9.73
CA SER A 240 18.10 7.75 10.12
C SER A 240 18.13 6.29 9.64
N THR A 241 16.99 5.78 9.14
CA THR A 241 16.87 4.44 8.55
C THR A 241 16.94 4.45 7.03
N SER A 242 16.97 5.64 6.41
CA SER A 242 17.09 5.78 4.96
C SER A 242 18.47 5.29 4.51
N TYR A 243 18.49 4.34 3.58
CA TYR A 243 19.70 3.71 3.09
C TYR A 243 20.42 4.57 2.07
N ALA A 244 21.73 4.85 2.32
CA ALA A 244 22.54 5.66 1.44
C ALA A 244 23.10 4.81 0.27
N GLN A 245 22.28 4.46 -0.69
CA GLN A 245 22.68 3.73 -1.89
C GLN A 245 22.61 4.65 -3.11
N ALA A 246 23.36 4.28 -4.17
CA ALA A 246 23.26 4.94 -5.46
C ALA A 246 21.80 4.91 -5.99
N GLU A 247 21.44 5.91 -6.78
CA GLU A 247 20.15 5.93 -7.46
C GLU A 247 19.97 4.65 -8.27
N ASP A 248 18.80 4.00 -8.13
CA ASP A 248 18.47 2.81 -8.88
C ASP A 248 17.54 3.17 -10.04
N ASP A 249 17.89 2.70 -11.19
CA ASP A 249 17.09 2.70 -12.40
C ASP A 249 16.23 1.44 -12.39
N PHE A 250 15.05 1.49 -11.75
CA PHE A 250 14.13 0.34 -11.68
C PHE A 250 13.46 0.07 -13.02
N THR A 251 13.31 1.08 -13.86
CA THR A 251 12.71 0.92 -15.18
C THR A 251 13.60 0.10 -16.12
N SER A 252 14.91 0.01 -15.88
CA SER A 252 15.80 -0.90 -16.60
C SER A 252 15.50 -2.38 -16.38
N ALA A 253 14.76 -2.72 -15.33
CA ALA A 253 14.33 -4.08 -15.05
C ALA A 253 13.05 -4.50 -15.79
N LEU A 254 12.39 -3.60 -16.52
CA LEU A 254 11.22 -3.89 -17.36
C LEU A 254 11.62 -4.66 -18.63
N VAL A 255 12.05 -5.90 -18.43
CA VAL A 255 12.54 -6.80 -19.48
C VAL A 255 11.70 -8.06 -19.50
N ASP A 256 11.12 -8.39 -20.64
CA ASP A 256 10.29 -9.60 -20.84
C ASP A 256 11.16 -10.85 -21.04
N ASP A 257 12.03 -11.13 -20.07
CA ASP A 257 12.91 -12.29 -20.06
C ASP A 257 13.22 -12.74 -18.62
N VAL A 258 12.86 -13.97 -18.30
CA VAL A 258 13.16 -14.64 -17.01
C VAL A 258 13.97 -15.93 -17.22
N LYS A 259 14.56 -16.11 -18.38
CA LYS A 259 15.32 -17.33 -18.69
C LYS A 259 16.45 -17.57 -17.69
N GLY A 260 16.40 -18.75 -17.07
CA GLY A 260 17.37 -19.17 -16.06
C GLY A 260 17.19 -18.57 -14.68
N MET A 261 16.23 -17.64 -14.47
CA MET A 261 15.89 -17.11 -13.15
C MET A 261 15.34 -18.24 -12.27
N LYS A 262 15.88 -18.38 -11.08
CA LYS A 262 15.44 -19.39 -10.10
C LYS A 262 14.33 -18.84 -9.22
N ILE A 263 13.16 -19.43 -9.30
CA ILE A 263 11.98 -19.04 -8.54
C ILE A 263 11.64 -20.13 -7.53
N GLY A 264 11.70 -19.79 -6.23
CA GLY A 264 11.33 -20.71 -5.16
C GLY A 264 9.85 -20.57 -4.79
N ILE A 265 9.16 -21.69 -4.62
CA ILE A 265 7.77 -21.75 -4.13
C ILE A 265 7.78 -22.38 -2.73
N PRO A 266 7.49 -21.61 -1.65
CA PRO A 266 7.40 -22.20 -0.31
C PRO A 266 6.20 -23.14 -0.19
N ARG A 267 6.41 -24.42 0.11
CA ARG A 267 5.30 -25.38 0.35
C ARG A 267 4.41 -24.96 1.50
N ASP A 268 5.00 -24.32 2.52
CA ASP A 268 4.30 -23.80 3.70
C ASP A 268 3.19 -22.80 3.34
N TYR A 269 3.33 -22.08 2.21
CA TYR A 269 2.32 -21.10 1.76
C TYR A 269 1.10 -21.77 1.12
N PHE A 270 1.17 -23.06 0.78
CA PHE A 270 0.11 -23.82 0.12
C PHE A 270 -0.42 -24.95 1.00
N ALA A 271 -0.18 -24.86 2.31
CA ALA A 271 -0.70 -25.78 3.31
C ALA A 271 -2.21 -25.59 3.54
N GLU A 272 -2.78 -26.26 4.53
CA GLU A 272 -4.20 -26.15 4.88
C GLU A 272 -4.60 -24.71 5.21
N GLY A 273 -5.77 -24.26 4.73
CA GLY A 273 -6.35 -22.95 5.01
C GLY A 273 -6.28 -21.95 3.87
N ILE A 274 -5.66 -22.28 2.73
CA ILE A 274 -5.72 -21.49 1.51
C ILE A 274 -6.91 -21.93 0.64
N ASP A 275 -7.65 -20.98 0.05
CA ASP A 275 -8.71 -21.27 -0.91
C ASP A 275 -8.13 -21.90 -2.19
N GLU A 276 -8.81 -22.92 -2.72
CA GLU A 276 -8.34 -23.67 -3.89
C GLU A 276 -8.25 -22.80 -5.15
N ASP A 277 -9.13 -21.82 -5.31
CA ASP A 277 -9.09 -20.85 -6.42
C ASP A 277 -7.82 -19.99 -6.35
N VAL A 278 -7.43 -19.54 -5.15
CA VAL A 278 -6.20 -18.78 -4.92
C VAL A 278 -4.98 -19.64 -5.23
N LYS A 279 -4.93 -20.84 -4.68
CA LYS A 279 -3.84 -21.81 -4.91
C LYS A 279 -3.67 -22.11 -6.40
N THR A 280 -4.77 -22.42 -7.09
CA THR A 280 -4.76 -22.75 -8.51
C THR A 280 -4.25 -21.59 -9.35
N ALA A 281 -4.72 -20.36 -9.10
CA ALA A 281 -4.31 -19.17 -9.85
C ALA A 281 -2.82 -18.84 -9.65
N VAL A 282 -2.32 -18.93 -8.41
CA VAL A 282 -0.90 -18.63 -8.09
C VAL A 282 0.04 -19.67 -8.71
N LEU A 283 -0.31 -20.96 -8.62
CA LEU A 283 0.49 -22.04 -9.24
C LEU A 283 0.46 -21.96 -10.78
N ALA A 284 -0.68 -21.56 -11.37
CA ALA A 284 -0.76 -21.31 -12.81
C ALA A 284 0.12 -20.14 -13.24
N ALA A 285 0.26 -19.10 -12.42
CA ALA A 285 1.18 -18.00 -12.69
C ALA A 285 2.65 -18.44 -12.63
N ALA A 286 3.02 -19.27 -11.66
CA ALA A 286 4.34 -19.85 -11.58
C ALA A 286 4.69 -20.68 -12.83
N LYS A 287 3.73 -21.48 -13.32
CA LYS A 287 3.87 -22.26 -14.56
C LYS A 287 4.09 -21.38 -15.80
N LYS A 288 3.43 -20.23 -15.89
CA LYS A 288 3.66 -19.28 -16.99
C LYS A 288 5.10 -18.73 -16.98
N LEU A 289 5.66 -18.45 -15.81
CA LEU A 289 7.06 -18.03 -15.69
C LEU A 289 8.02 -19.16 -16.06
N GLU A 290 7.70 -20.41 -15.69
CA GLU A 290 8.46 -21.60 -16.11
C GLU A 290 8.42 -21.77 -17.64
N GLU A 291 7.28 -21.61 -18.28
CA GLU A 291 7.10 -21.63 -19.75
C GLU A 291 7.92 -20.53 -20.44
N LYS A 292 8.20 -19.40 -19.76
CA LYS A 292 9.13 -18.34 -20.22
C LYS A 292 10.60 -18.65 -19.91
N GLY A 293 10.92 -19.80 -19.35
CA GLY A 293 12.28 -20.28 -19.14
C GLY A 293 12.84 -20.04 -17.74
N ALA A 294 12.04 -19.62 -16.78
CA ALA A 294 12.44 -19.63 -15.37
C ALA A 294 12.58 -21.07 -14.86
N ILE A 295 13.39 -21.27 -13.83
CA ILE A 295 13.55 -22.54 -13.13
C ILE A 295 12.71 -22.45 -11.85
N VAL A 296 11.60 -23.18 -11.81
CA VAL A 296 10.66 -23.13 -10.67
C VAL A 296 10.85 -24.37 -9.79
N GLU A 297 11.10 -24.18 -8.50
CA GLU A 297 11.33 -25.25 -7.54
C GLU A 297 10.53 -25.02 -6.26
N GLU A 298 9.94 -26.08 -5.71
CA GLU A 298 9.32 -26.05 -4.38
C GLU A 298 10.36 -26.28 -3.28
N PHE A 299 10.21 -25.58 -2.16
CA PHE A 299 11.07 -25.72 -0.99
C PHE A 299 10.30 -25.50 0.32
N ASP A 300 10.90 -25.82 1.44
CA ASP A 300 10.34 -25.57 2.78
C ASP A 300 11.00 -24.31 3.35
N LEU A 301 10.21 -23.25 3.55
CA LEU A 301 10.70 -21.97 4.10
C LEU A 301 10.88 -22.09 5.63
N GLY A 302 9.90 -22.71 6.29
CA GLY A 302 9.81 -22.80 7.75
C GLY A 302 9.46 -21.45 8.41
N MET A 303 9.21 -21.49 9.71
CA MET A 303 8.94 -20.30 10.54
C MET A 303 7.65 -19.52 10.21
N VAL A 304 6.84 -19.97 9.25
CA VAL A 304 5.60 -19.27 8.81
C VAL A 304 4.59 -19.16 9.95
N GLU A 305 4.43 -20.22 10.76
CA GLU A 305 3.52 -20.27 11.91
C GLU A 305 3.88 -19.27 13.02
N TYR A 306 5.12 -18.80 13.08
CA TYR A 306 5.58 -17.82 14.08
C TYR A 306 5.48 -16.38 13.58
N ALA A 307 5.20 -16.15 12.30
CA ALA A 307 5.22 -14.82 11.72
C ALA A 307 4.11 -13.92 12.29
N ILE A 308 2.87 -14.41 12.33
CA ILE A 308 1.73 -13.66 12.88
C ILE A 308 1.95 -13.28 14.35
N PRO A 309 2.25 -14.22 15.29
CA PRO A 309 2.49 -13.84 16.68
C PRO A 309 3.66 -12.86 16.86
N ALA A 310 4.77 -13.05 16.15
CA ALA A 310 5.92 -12.15 16.24
C ALA A 310 5.58 -10.76 15.74
N TYR A 311 4.87 -10.67 14.60
CA TYR A 311 4.45 -9.40 14.03
C TYR A 311 3.55 -8.61 14.97
N TYR A 312 2.46 -9.20 15.46
CA TYR A 312 1.49 -8.49 16.29
C TYR A 312 2.06 -8.05 17.65
N ILE A 313 3.00 -8.81 18.22
CA ILE A 313 3.72 -8.42 19.43
C ILE A 313 4.60 -7.19 19.15
N ILE A 314 5.44 -7.24 18.11
CA ILE A 314 6.38 -6.15 17.78
C ILE A 314 5.59 -4.91 17.35
N ALA A 315 4.67 -5.05 16.41
CA ALA A 315 3.90 -3.94 15.87
C ALA A 315 3.05 -3.25 16.95
N SER A 316 2.41 -4.02 17.86
CA SER A 316 1.63 -3.45 18.96
C SER A 316 2.53 -2.74 19.99
N ALA A 317 3.70 -3.31 20.30
CA ALA A 317 4.67 -2.68 21.18
C ALA A 317 5.12 -1.33 20.62
N GLU A 318 5.50 -1.27 19.35
CA GLU A 318 5.91 -0.03 18.69
C GLU A 318 4.74 0.96 18.55
N ALA A 319 3.52 0.49 18.22
CA ALA A 319 2.33 1.32 18.18
C ALA A 319 2.03 1.99 19.52
N SER A 320 2.14 1.27 20.64
CA SER A 320 1.88 1.82 21.95
C SER A 320 2.80 3.01 22.28
N SER A 321 4.06 2.94 21.84
CA SER A 321 5.05 4.03 21.97
C SER A 321 4.82 5.14 20.94
N ASN A 322 4.57 4.79 19.68
CA ASN A 322 4.37 5.78 18.60
C ASN A 322 3.12 6.64 18.80
N LEU A 323 2.05 6.05 19.32
CA LEU A 323 0.77 6.75 19.50
C LEU A 323 0.64 7.46 20.86
N GLU A 324 1.64 7.39 21.75
CA GLU A 324 1.61 8.09 23.03
C GLU A 324 1.53 9.61 22.89
N ARG A 325 2.08 10.15 21.78
CA ARG A 325 2.12 11.59 21.48
C ARG A 325 0.78 12.20 21.11
N PHE A 326 -0.22 11.39 20.77
CA PHE A 326 -1.56 11.85 20.38
C PHE A 326 -2.45 11.97 21.63
N ASP A 327 -2.42 13.12 22.25
CA ASP A 327 -3.05 13.42 23.54
C ASP A 327 -4.01 14.63 23.50
N GLY A 328 -4.12 15.31 22.34
CA GLY A 328 -4.96 16.49 22.15
C GLY A 328 -4.42 17.75 22.84
N VAL A 329 -3.16 17.78 23.26
CA VAL A 329 -2.57 18.96 23.94
C VAL A 329 -1.91 19.90 22.96
N LYS A 330 -0.97 19.39 22.15
CA LYS A 330 -0.23 20.22 21.17
C LYS A 330 -0.96 20.33 19.84
N TYR A 331 -1.64 19.27 19.42
CA TYR A 331 -2.39 19.17 18.16
C TYR A 331 -3.40 18.02 18.25
N GLY A 332 -4.29 17.91 17.29
CA GLY A 332 -5.32 16.89 17.23
C GLY A 332 -6.61 17.29 17.96
N ASP A 333 -7.59 16.41 17.90
CA ASP A 333 -8.88 16.58 18.58
C ASP A 333 -8.69 16.45 20.09
N ARG A 334 -9.41 17.28 20.86
CA ARG A 334 -9.43 17.26 22.31
C ARG A 334 -10.87 17.16 22.79
N THR A 335 -11.12 16.27 23.77
CA THR A 335 -12.44 16.21 24.41
C THR A 335 -12.88 17.60 24.89
N ALA A 336 -14.13 17.96 24.62
CA ALA A 336 -14.67 19.26 25.00
C ALA A 336 -14.93 19.39 26.52
N GLU A 337 -15.21 18.26 27.17
CA GLU A 337 -15.63 18.23 28.58
C GLU A 337 -14.69 17.36 29.41
N TYR A 338 -14.02 17.96 30.38
CA TYR A 338 -13.17 17.26 31.36
C TYR A 338 -13.14 18.03 32.70
N ARG A 339 -12.90 17.29 33.78
CA ARG A 339 -12.87 17.84 35.14
C ARG A 339 -11.45 18.21 35.60
N ASP A 340 -10.42 17.53 35.08
CA ASP A 340 -9.02 17.69 35.43
C ASP A 340 -8.13 17.21 34.28
N LEU A 341 -6.84 17.47 34.35
CA LEU A 341 -5.85 17.13 33.33
C LEU A 341 -5.81 15.62 33.02
N HIS A 342 -5.81 14.78 34.05
CA HIS A 342 -5.82 13.32 33.88
C HIS A 342 -7.07 12.83 33.15
N ASN A 343 -8.24 13.37 33.52
CA ASN A 343 -9.50 13.07 32.88
C ASN A 343 -9.52 13.56 31.41
N MET A 344 -8.89 14.71 31.12
CA MET A 344 -8.75 15.22 29.75
C MET A 344 -7.97 14.24 28.87
N TYR A 345 -6.78 13.81 29.26
CA TYR A 345 -5.99 12.81 28.51
C TYR A 345 -6.79 11.52 28.29
N LYS A 346 -7.39 11.00 29.37
CA LYS A 346 -8.15 9.74 29.32
C LYS A 346 -9.34 9.82 28.36
N LYS A 347 -10.14 10.88 28.45
CA LYS A 347 -11.31 11.07 27.58
C LYS A 347 -10.90 11.32 26.14
N THR A 348 -9.94 12.22 25.89
CA THR A 348 -9.45 12.52 24.54
C THR A 348 -9.02 11.25 23.81
N ARG A 349 -8.21 10.42 24.44
CA ARG A 349 -7.74 9.16 23.81
C ARG A 349 -8.84 8.11 23.69
N SER A 350 -9.77 8.03 24.66
CA SER A 350 -10.90 7.09 24.60
C SER A 350 -11.90 7.43 23.51
N GLU A 351 -12.13 8.72 23.27
CA GLU A 351 -13.09 9.24 22.29
C GLU A 351 -12.45 9.38 20.89
N GLY A 352 -11.13 9.64 20.85
CA GLY A 352 -10.39 9.93 19.62
C GLY A 352 -9.88 8.70 18.89
N PHE A 353 -9.58 7.60 19.60
CA PHE A 353 -9.13 6.35 18.98
C PHE A 353 -10.28 5.34 18.82
N GLY A 354 -10.30 4.64 17.68
CA GLY A 354 -11.17 3.52 17.42
C GLY A 354 -10.82 2.25 18.23
N ALA A 355 -11.67 1.25 18.12
CA ALA A 355 -11.57 0.03 18.94
C ALA A 355 -10.28 -0.78 18.68
N GLU A 356 -9.91 -0.95 17.40
CA GLU A 356 -8.72 -1.72 17.02
C GLU A 356 -7.42 -1.04 17.47
N VAL A 357 -7.31 0.27 17.28
CA VAL A 357 -6.15 1.05 17.73
C VAL A 357 -5.99 0.95 19.26
N LYS A 358 -7.08 1.10 20.01
CA LYS A 358 -7.07 0.92 21.47
C LYS A 358 -6.61 -0.48 21.88
N ARG A 359 -7.09 -1.52 21.19
CA ARG A 359 -6.67 -2.93 21.43
C ARG A 359 -5.17 -3.09 21.26
N ARG A 360 -4.60 -2.58 20.17
CA ARG A 360 -3.15 -2.68 19.89
C ARG A 360 -2.31 -1.86 20.86
N ILE A 361 -2.75 -0.66 21.26
CA ILE A 361 -2.08 0.14 22.29
C ILE A 361 -2.05 -0.62 23.63
N MET A 362 -3.18 -1.23 24.04
CA MET A 362 -3.25 -1.99 25.28
C MET A 362 -2.37 -3.25 25.23
N LEU A 363 -2.41 -4.00 24.11
CA LEU A 363 -1.54 -5.15 23.91
C LEU A 363 -0.07 -4.76 23.94
N GLY A 364 0.30 -3.68 23.26
CA GLY A 364 1.67 -3.16 23.24
C GLY A 364 2.17 -2.77 24.64
N SER A 365 1.34 -2.04 25.39
CA SER A 365 1.66 -1.68 26.76
C SER A 365 1.83 -2.90 27.68
N PHE A 366 1.01 -3.95 27.45
CA PHE A 366 1.13 -5.21 28.19
C PHE A 366 2.44 -5.93 27.89
N VAL A 367 2.79 -6.13 26.61
CA VAL A 367 4.00 -6.89 26.21
C VAL A 367 5.29 -6.14 26.54
N LEU A 368 5.25 -4.82 26.73
CA LEU A 368 6.37 -4.01 27.18
C LEU A 368 6.46 -3.88 28.70
N SER A 369 5.47 -4.35 29.46
CA SER A 369 5.46 -4.21 30.92
C SER A 369 6.49 -5.10 31.60
N SER A 370 6.93 -4.67 32.79
CA SER A 370 7.87 -5.42 33.63
C SER A 370 7.34 -6.84 33.92
N GLY A 371 8.09 -7.87 33.67
CA GLY A 371 7.71 -9.28 33.82
C GLY A 371 7.21 -9.93 32.54
N TYR A 372 6.79 -9.18 31.51
CA TYR A 372 6.36 -9.72 30.22
C TYR A 372 7.32 -9.34 29.08
N TYR A 373 8.14 -8.31 29.25
CA TYR A 373 9.06 -7.80 28.23
C TYR A 373 9.96 -8.90 27.63
N ASP A 374 10.64 -9.67 28.48
CA ASP A 374 11.53 -10.73 27.99
C ASP A 374 10.76 -11.91 27.41
N ALA A 375 9.62 -12.27 28.04
CA ALA A 375 8.82 -13.42 27.64
C ALA A 375 8.09 -13.22 26.29
N TYR A 376 7.75 -11.99 25.94
CA TYR A 376 7.01 -11.67 24.71
C TYR A 376 7.83 -10.83 23.73
N TYR A 377 8.20 -9.61 24.10
CA TYR A 377 8.82 -8.67 23.16
C TYR A 377 10.21 -9.12 22.71
N VAL A 378 11.10 -9.46 23.65
CA VAL A 378 12.45 -9.95 23.32
C VAL A 378 12.38 -11.27 22.56
N LYS A 379 11.45 -12.16 22.94
CA LYS A 379 11.22 -13.42 22.22
C LYS A 379 10.76 -13.16 20.78
N ALA A 380 9.83 -12.23 20.57
CA ALA A 380 9.37 -11.86 19.23
C ALA A 380 10.52 -11.26 18.37
N LEU A 381 11.40 -10.44 18.94
CA LEU A 381 12.59 -9.94 18.23
C LEU A 381 13.56 -11.06 17.84
N LYS A 382 13.76 -12.05 18.69
CA LYS A 382 14.55 -13.25 18.34
C LYS A 382 13.90 -14.05 17.23
N THR A 383 12.57 -14.20 17.26
CA THR A 383 11.80 -14.86 16.22
C THR A 383 11.90 -14.10 14.88
N LYS A 384 11.82 -12.76 14.91
CA LYS A 384 12.05 -11.90 13.74
C LYS A 384 13.41 -12.21 13.08
N ALA A 385 14.48 -12.35 13.89
CA ALA A 385 15.81 -12.68 13.37
C ALA A 385 15.87 -14.09 12.74
N LEU A 386 15.15 -15.07 13.28
CA LEU A 386 15.06 -16.42 12.70
C LEU A 386 14.26 -16.43 11.40
N ILE A 387 13.16 -15.68 11.31
CA ILE A 387 12.39 -15.50 10.07
C ILE A 387 13.27 -14.88 8.99
N LYS A 388 14.00 -13.80 9.34
CA LYS A 388 14.96 -13.20 8.38
C LYS A 388 15.98 -14.21 7.89
N LYS A 389 16.57 -14.99 8.81
CA LYS A 389 17.53 -16.02 8.45
C LYS A 389 16.95 -17.08 7.50
N ALA A 390 15.71 -17.52 7.70
CA ALA A 390 15.05 -18.47 6.81
C ALA A 390 14.95 -17.93 5.37
N PHE A 391 14.60 -16.65 5.21
CA PHE A 391 14.60 -16.00 3.91
C PHE A 391 16.02 -15.84 3.33
N ASP A 392 17.02 -15.45 4.14
CA ASP A 392 18.42 -15.33 3.69
C ASP A 392 18.95 -16.68 3.18
N ASP A 393 18.63 -17.78 3.87
CA ASP A 393 18.98 -19.14 3.44
C ASP A 393 18.26 -19.53 2.13
N ALA A 394 17.00 -19.11 1.94
CA ALA A 394 16.26 -19.33 0.70
C ALA A 394 16.85 -18.51 -0.47
N PHE A 395 17.17 -17.25 -0.27
CA PHE A 395 17.78 -16.38 -1.28
C PHE A 395 19.23 -16.75 -1.63
N ALA A 396 19.90 -17.61 -0.85
CA ALA A 396 21.15 -18.22 -1.27
C ALA A 396 20.97 -19.20 -2.44
N LYS A 397 19.73 -19.62 -2.75
CA LYS A 397 19.39 -20.60 -3.80
C LYS A 397 18.51 -20.02 -4.91
N TYR A 398 17.62 -19.11 -4.56
CA TYR A 398 16.58 -18.56 -5.42
C TYR A 398 16.79 -17.06 -5.63
N ASP A 399 16.52 -16.58 -6.83
CA ASP A 399 16.56 -15.15 -7.17
C ASP A 399 15.27 -14.45 -6.69
N VAL A 400 14.14 -15.18 -6.76
CA VAL A 400 12.80 -14.67 -6.40
C VAL A 400 12.02 -15.78 -5.66
N ILE A 401 11.22 -15.41 -4.69
CA ILE A 401 10.24 -16.29 -4.04
C ILE A 401 8.85 -15.89 -4.50
N LEU A 402 8.04 -16.85 -4.95
CA LEU A 402 6.67 -16.65 -5.41
C LEU A 402 5.68 -17.30 -4.45
N GLY A 403 4.61 -16.59 -4.11
CA GLY A 403 3.55 -17.11 -3.28
C GLY A 403 2.24 -16.31 -3.40
N PRO A 404 1.17 -16.74 -2.70
CA PRO A 404 -0.07 -15.98 -2.57
C PRO A 404 0.15 -14.72 -1.71
N VAL A 405 -0.71 -13.72 -1.89
CA VAL A 405 -0.72 -12.51 -1.03
C VAL A 405 -1.59 -12.74 0.19
N ALA A 406 -2.73 -13.37 0.03
CA ALA A 406 -3.70 -13.69 1.08
C ALA A 406 -4.26 -15.10 0.86
N PRO A 407 -4.79 -15.76 1.90
CA PRO A 407 -5.36 -17.09 1.76
C PRO A 407 -6.69 -17.11 0.98
N THR A 408 -7.37 -15.98 0.88
CA THR A 408 -8.67 -15.83 0.21
C THR A 408 -8.66 -14.63 -0.73
N THR A 409 -9.67 -14.49 -1.57
CA THR A 409 -10.02 -13.22 -2.23
C THR A 409 -10.68 -12.26 -1.23
N ALA A 410 -11.09 -11.07 -1.68
CA ALA A 410 -11.70 -10.06 -0.83
C ALA A 410 -12.92 -10.59 -0.06
N LEU A 411 -12.91 -10.40 1.26
CA LEU A 411 -13.99 -10.81 2.17
C LEU A 411 -15.21 -9.90 2.03
N LYS A 412 -16.37 -10.37 2.47
CA LYS A 412 -17.56 -9.51 2.61
C LYS A 412 -17.36 -8.52 3.75
N MET A 413 -17.93 -7.33 3.58
CA MET A 413 -17.91 -6.32 4.64
C MET A 413 -18.54 -6.86 5.93
N GLY A 414 -17.94 -6.51 7.08
CA GLY A 414 -18.36 -6.95 8.41
C GLY A 414 -17.81 -8.30 8.86
N GLU A 415 -17.33 -9.16 7.96
CA GLU A 415 -16.83 -10.49 8.34
C GLU A 415 -15.61 -10.43 9.26
N SER A 416 -14.68 -9.52 9.00
CA SER A 416 -13.43 -9.38 9.79
C SER A 416 -13.63 -8.63 11.09
N LEU A 417 -14.61 -7.72 11.16
CA LEU A 417 -14.87 -6.90 12.35
C LEU A 417 -15.42 -7.74 13.52
N SER A 418 -16.13 -8.83 13.21
CA SER A 418 -16.70 -9.73 14.22
C SER A 418 -15.67 -10.71 14.80
N ASP A 419 -14.58 -10.98 14.07
CA ASP A 419 -13.51 -11.88 14.48
C ASP A 419 -12.13 -11.31 14.12
N PRO A 420 -11.45 -10.63 15.06
CA PRO A 420 -10.12 -10.08 14.83
C PRO A 420 -9.06 -11.13 14.47
N ILE A 421 -9.22 -12.39 14.92
CA ILE A 421 -8.28 -13.45 14.58
C ILE A 421 -8.37 -13.79 13.09
N LYS A 422 -9.58 -13.80 12.51
CA LYS A 422 -9.79 -14.01 11.08
C LYS A 422 -9.08 -12.93 10.25
N MET A 423 -9.18 -11.66 10.68
CA MET A 423 -8.45 -10.56 10.07
C MET A 423 -6.93 -10.79 10.14
N TYR A 424 -6.41 -11.17 11.31
CA TYR A 424 -4.97 -11.39 11.51
C TYR A 424 -4.43 -12.55 10.67
N LEU A 425 -5.18 -13.63 10.52
CA LEU A 425 -4.80 -14.77 9.69
C LEU A 425 -4.74 -14.42 8.19
N GLY A 426 -5.48 -13.42 7.75
CA GLY A 426 -5.39 -12.89 6.39
C GLY A 426 -4.01 -12.37 6.00
N ASP A 427 -3.19 -11.98 6.99
CA ASP A 427 -1.85 -11.40 6.79
C ASP A 427 -0.71 -12.44 6.82
N ILE A 428 -1.04 -13.75 6.89
CA ILE A 428 -0.05 -14.83 7.15
C ILE A 428 1.11 -14.86 6.14
N TYR A 429 0.85 -14.52 4.87
CA TYR A 429 1.87 -14.56 3.82
C TYR A 429 2.62 -13.23 3.66
N THR A 430 2.12 -12.14 4.25
CA THR A 430 2.67 -10.82 4.04
C THR A 430 3.54 -10.33 5.19
N VAL A 431 3.17 -10.61 6.45
CA VAL A 431 3.88 -10.08 7.64
C VAL A 431 5.31 -10.58 7.76
N SER A 432 5.61 -11.81 7.32
CA SER A 432 6.97 -12.37 7.35
C SER A 432 7.94 -11.55 6.50
N VAL A 433 7.47 -10.97 5.40
CA VAL A 433 8.23 -10.12 4.48
C VAL A 433 8.65 -8.81 5.16
N ASN A 434 7.73 -8.20 5.94
CA ASN A 434 8.03 -6.99 6.72
C ASN A 434 8.98 -7.30 7.88
N LEU A 435 8.78 -8.42 8.59
CA LEU A 435 9.68 -8.88 9.65
C LEU A 435 11.10 -9.08 9.12
N ALA A 436 11.24 -9.64 7.92
CA ALA A 436 12.54 -9.84 7.28
C ALA A 436 13.10 -8.57 6.59
N GLY A 437 12.31 -7.50 6.45
CA GLY A 437 12.71 -6.24 5.80
C GLY A 437 12.85 -6.31 4.28
N LEU A 438 12.29 -7.34 3.63
CA LEU A 438 12.45 -7.66 2.22
C LEU A 438 11.54 -6.82 1.31
N PRO A 439 11.90 -6.62 0.02
CA PRO A 439 10.99 -6.09 -0.97
C PRO A 439 9.96 -7.13 -1.42
N GLY A 440 8.78 -6.68 -1.85
CA GLY A 440 7.76 -7.53 -2.45
C GLY A 440 6.85 -6.75 -3.39
N ILE A 441 6.49 -7.36 -4.50
CA ILE A 441 5.50 -6.85 -5.44
C ILE A 441 4.29 -7.76 -5.46
N SER A 442 3.10 -7.18 -5.38
CA SER A 442 1.83 -7.86 -5.57
C SER A 442 1.22 -7.46 -6.90
N LEU A 443 0.74 -8.44 -7.65
CA LEU A 443 0.03 -8.19 -8.91
C LEU A 443 -1.05 -9.26 -9.14
N PRO A 444 -2.14 -8.93 -9.88
CA PRO A 444 -3.22 -9.87 -10.13
C PRO A 444 -2.74 -11.02 -11.02
N CYS A 445 -3.05 -12.26 -10.65
CA CYS A 445 -2.65 -13.46 -11.39
C CYS A 445 -3.83 -14.32 -11.91
N GLY A 446 -5.05 -14.03 -11.48
CA GLY A 446 -6.26 -14.74 -11.86
C GLY A 446 -7.51 -14.13 -11.23
N GLN A 447 -8.59 -14.88 -11.28
CA GLN A 447 -9.85 -14.58 -10.61
C GLN A 447 -10.36 -15.85 -9.94
N ASP A 448 -11.11 -15.71 -8.85
CA ASP A 448 -11.86 -16.81 -8.27
C ASP A 448 -13.14 -17.11 -9.08
N LYS A 449 -13.91 -18.10 -8.65
CA LYS A 449 -15.18 -18.51 -9.26
C LYS A 449 -16.25 -17.41 -9.29
N ASP A 450 -16.15 -16.42 -8.38
CA ASP A 450 -17.06 -15.30 -8.26
C ASP A 450 -16.57 -14.07 -9.06
N GLY A 451 -15.44 -14.19 -9.78
CA GLY A 451 -14.86 -13.14 -10.60
C GLY A 451 -13.99 -12.14 -9.82
N MET A 452 -13.73 -12.40 -8.53
CA MET A 452 -12.88 -11.54 -7.71
C MET A 452 -11.39 -11.76 -8.03
N PRO A 453 -10.57 -10.70 -7.98
CA PRO A 453 -9.15 -10.81 -8.26
C PRO A 453 -8.42 -11.72 -7.28
N VAL A 454 -7.50 -12.52 -7.80
CA VAL A 454 -6.50 -13.25 -7.06
C VAL A 454 -5.15 -12.59 -7.30
N GLY A 455 -4.46 -12.20 -6.22
CA GLY A 455 -3.10 -11.66 -6.29
C GLY A 455 -2.04 -12.68 -5.91
N MET A 456 -0.93 -12.67 -6.67
CA MET A 456 0.32 -13.30 -6.26
C MET A 456 1.31 -12.25 -5.77
N GLN A 457 2.28 -12.65 -4.97
CA GLN A 457 3.43 -11.82 -4.64
C GLN A 457 4.74 -12.46 -5.09
N LEU A 458 5.66 -11.60 -5.52
CA LEU A 458 7.05 -11.96 -5.78
C LEU A 458 7.91 -11.22 -4.76
N LEU A 459 8.75 -11.96 -4.05
CA LEU A 459 9.62 -11.46 -2.99
C LEU A 459 11.06 -11.53 -3.47
N GLY A 460 11.83 -10.47 -3.16
CA GLY A 460 13.23 -10.36 -3.53
C GLY A 460 14.16 -10.34 -2.32
N GLN A 461 15.43 -10.53 -2.56
CA GLN A 461 16.48 -10.29 -1.59
C GLN A 461 16.48 -8.80 -1.17
N THR A 462 17.00 -8.51 0.01
CA THR A 462 17.15 -7.13 0.50
C THR A 462 17.88 -6.26 -0.53
N PHE A 463 17.25 -5.16 -0.94
CA PHE A 463 17.68 -4.21 -1.96
C PHE A 463 17.76 -4.74 -3.41
N ASP A 464 17.10 -5.86 -3.69
CA ASP A 464 16.97 -6.39 -5.05
C ASP A 464 15.53 -6.26 -5.57
N GLU A 465 15.03 -5.03 -5.62
CA GLU A 465 13.74 -4.71 -6.25
C GLU A 465 13.73 -5.03 -7.75
N LYS A 466 14.90 -4.97 -8.41
CA LYS A 466 14.99 -5.22 -9.86
C LYS A 466 14.61 -6.65 -10.24
N SER A 467 15.01 -7.64 -9.47
CA SER A 467 14.66 -9.04 -9.76
C SER A 467 13.16 -9.29 -9.67
N ILE A 468 12.47 -8.72 -8.66
CA ILE A 468 11.00 -8.86 -8.54
C ILE A 468 10.26 -8.07 -9.61
N ILE A 469 10.73 -6.89 -9.99
CA ILE A 469 10.16 -6.08 -11.08
C ILE A 469 10.29 -6.82 -12.41
N ARG A 470 11.47 -7.39 -12.70
CA ARG A 470 11.69 -8.18 -13.91
C ARG A 470 10.78 -9.39 -14.00
N ALA A 471 10.67 -10.17 -12.92
CA ALA A 471 9.79 -11.34 -12.88
C ALA A 471 8.30 -10.95 -13.01
N ALA A 472 7.88 -9.88 -12.33
CA ALA A 472 6.52 -9.35 -12.40
C ALA A 472 6.18 -8.85 -13.82
N TYR A 473 7.07 -8.09 -14.44
CA TYR A 473 6.88 -7.57 -15.80
C TYR A 473 6.80 -8.70 -16.83
N ALA A 474 7.70 -9.67 -16.76
CA ALA A 474 7.66 -10.83 -17.63
C ALA A 474 6.35 -11.64 -17.50
N PHE A 475 5.83 -11.78 -16.27
CA PHE A 475 4.51 -12.38 -16.06
C PHE A 475 3.39 -11.49 -16.63
N GLU A 476 3.44 -10.19 -16.36
CA GLU A 476 2.41 -9.24 -16.82
C GLU A 476 2.29 -9.25 -18.36
N CYS A 477 3.38 -9.40 -19.10
CA CYS A 477 3.36 -9.55 -20.56
C CYS A 477 2.62 -10.80 -21.06
N THR A 478 2.26 -11.75 -20.17
CA THR A 478 1.48 -12.94 -20.53
C THR A 478 -0.03 -12.74 -20.46
N LYS A 479 -0.51 -11.58 -19.96
CA LYS A 479 -1.93 -11.33 -19.69
C LYS A 479 -2.35 -9.94 -20.16
N THR A 480 -3.66 -9.76 -20.30
CA THR A 480 -4.29 -8.45 -20.50
C THR A 480 -4.81 -7.95 -19.15
N TYR A 481 -4.63 -6.67 -18.85
CA TYR A 481 -5.25 -6.03 -17.68
C TYR A 481 -6.77 -6.19 -17.75
N LYS A 482 -7.37 -6.60 -16.62
CA LYS A 482 -8.81 -6.69 -16.47
C LYS A 482 -9.31 -5.55 -15.62
N ARG A 483 -10.30 -4.86 -16.11
CA ARG A 483 -11.05 -3.83 -15.43
C ARG A 483 -12.18 -4.47 -14.62
N PRO A 484 -12.58 -3.92 -13.46
CA PRO A 484 -13.76 -4.40 -12.74
C PRO A 484 -15.03 -4.30 -13.59
N ASP A 485 -15.74 -5.42 -13.78
CA ASP A 485 -16.99 -5.43 -14.57
C ASP A 485 -18.08 -4.57 -13.88
N ALA A 486 -18.15 -4.61 -12.54
CA ALA A 486 -19.08 -3.81 -11.75
C ALA A 486 -18.87 -2.29 -11.92
N LEU A 487 -17.66 -1.84 -12.21
CA LEU A 487 -17.35 -0.43 -12.46
C LEU A 487 -18.12 0.13 -13.65
N GLY A 488 -18.31 -0.67 -14.72
CA GLY A 488 -19.09 -0.29 -15.90
C GLY A 488 -20.55 0.00 -15.55
N THR A 489 -21.14 -0.76 -14.64
CA THR A 489 -22.52 -0.53 -14.14
C THR A 489 -22.61 0.78 -13.37
N VAL A 490 -21.68 1.02 -12.43
CA VAL A 490 -21.64 2.27 -11.65
C VAL A 490 -21.41 3.48 -12.56
N GLU A 491 -20.54 3.37 -13.56
CA GLU A 491 -20.32 4.43 -14.54
C GLU A 491 -21.58 4.77 -15.34
N ALA A 492 -22.35 3.75 -15.74
CA ALA A 492 -23.61 3.97 -16.45
C ALA A 492 -24.66 4.69 -15.58
N GLU A 493 -24.80 4.27 -14.32
CA GLU A 493 -25.71 4.89 -13.35
C GLU A 493 -25.33 6.35 -13.06
N ARG A 494 -24.04 6.69 -13.10
CA ARG A 494 -23.50 8.03 -12.84
C ARG A 494 -23.33 8.87 -14.10
N GLY A 495 -23.76 8.39 -15.28
CA GLY A 495 -23.70 9.12 -16.55
C GLY A 495 -22.30 9.28 -17.14
N LEU A 496 -21.36 8.40 -16.79
CA LEU A 496 -19.99 8.36 -17.30
C LEU A 496 -19.80 7.39 -18.47
N ALA A 497 -20.78 6.52 -18.75
CA ALA A 497 -20.75 5.54 -19.85
C ALA A 497 -20.92 6.19 -21.23
#